data_30c4ad123373041e61949127ee7f17ca
#
_entry.id   30c4ad123373041e61949127ee7f17ca
#
_cell.length_a   1.000
_cell.length_b   1.000
_cell.length_c   1.000
_cell.angle_alpha   90.00
_cell.angle_beta   90.00
_cell.angle_gamma   90.00
#
_symmetry.space_group_name_H-M   'P 1'
#
loop_
_entity.id
_entity.type
_entity.pdbx_description
1 polymer ?
#
loop_
_entity_poly.entity_id
_entity_poly.type
_entity_poly.pdbx_seq_one_letter_code
_entity_poly.pdbx_strand_id
1 'polypeptide(L)'
;MARRGRGWYRGDCHVHSVHSDGELTPERLAADARAAGLDFLATTEHNSPAPHGAWSPYAGDDLLVVLGEEVTTRTGHWLALGLRPGQLVDWDYGVGDGRVERQVDEVRRVGGLCVAAHPHAPYPTGTFRYPYDGFDAVEVWNGAWSSDVPWQADNEAALAEWARALAADIPGGGRWRPATGGSDAHLPGQLAHPHTVVRAEDLTTAAVLSGLRAGRSWIAASAAVELTVSAEASGRAAGIGERLAADGEALVRVTVAGVPGGTVTLHTEQGPAHRTTAKTVEWHTDAAFVRAEVRFPNGKMAALTNPVVLR
;
A
#
# COMPACT_ATOMS: atom_id res chain seq x y z
N MET A 1 -24.15 -5.29 8.00
CA MET A 1 -22.99 -4.43 8.27
C MET A 1 -23.44 -2.98 8.26
N ALA A 2 -23.14 -2.23 9.30
CA ALA A 2 -23.39 -0.80 9.32
C ALA A 2 -22.44 -0.13 8.32
N ARG A 3 -22.96 0.55 7.32
CA ARG A 3 -22.19 1.33 6.35
C ARG A 3 -21.54 2.51 7.08
N ARG A 4 -20.23 2.60 7.08
CA ARG A 4 -19.52 3.75 7.64
C ARG A 4 -19.47 4.96 6.71
N GLY A 5 -19.80 4.76 5.42
CA GLY A 5 -19.78 5.77 4.39
C GLY A 5 -18.39 6.14 3.90
N ARG A 6 -18.30 7.18 3.09
CA ARG A 6 -17.05 7.66 2.51
C ARG A 6 -16.09 8.18 3.59
N GLY A 7 -14.89 7.63 3.62
CA GLY A 7 -13.88 7.98 4.63
C GLY A 7 -12.49 7.45 4.33
N TRP A 8 -11.56 7.76 5.24
CA TRP A 8 -10.23 7.16 5.28
C TRP A 8 -10.26 5.97 6.23
N TYR A 9 -9.78 4.82 5.77
CA TYR A 9 -9.75 3.56 6.51
C TYR A 9 -8.32 3.07 6.62
N ARG A 10 -7.92 2.66 7.80
CA ARG A 10 -6.60 2.11 8.11
C ARG A 10 -6.64 0.61 7.97
N GLY A 11 -5.66 0.02 7.27
CA GLY A 11 -5.61 -1.43 7.17
C GLY A 11 -4.24 -1.98 6.81
N ASP A 12 -4.00 -3.20 7.25
CA ASP A 12 -2.81 -3.94 6.89
C ASP A 12 -3.10 -4.85 5.71
N CYS A 13 -2.34 -4.68 4.64
CA CYS A 13 -2.57 -5.38 3.38
C CYS A 13 -1.76 -6.67 3.24
N HIS A 14 -0.87 -6.98 4.20
CA HIS A 14 0.03 -8.12 4.14
C HIS A 14 0.23 -8.72 5.56
N VAL A 15 -0.41 -9.86 5.85
CA VAL A 15 -0.43 -10.46 7.19
C VAL A 15 -0.44 -11.98 7.10
N HIS A 16 0.40 -12.64 7.93
CA HIS A 16 0.50 -14.08 8.08
C HIS A 16 0.05 -14.53 9.46
N SER A 17 -0.55 -15.72 9.53
CA SER A 17 -0.97 -16.36 10.75
C SER A 17 -0.35 -17.77 10.87
N VAL A 18 -0.75 -18.50 11.92
CA VAL A 18 -0.39 -19.92 12.09
C VAL A 18 -0.87 -20.85 10.97
N HIS A 19 -1.60 -20.33 9.98
CA HIS A 19 -2.05 -21.09 8.82
C HIS A 19 -1.01 -21.14 7.68
N SER A 20 0.03 -20.31 7.74
CA SER A 20 1.27 -20.47 6.97
C SER A 20 2.47 -20.49 7.90
N ASP A 21 3.19 -19.41 8.06
CA ASP A 21 4.43 -19.32 8.82
C ASP A 21 4.47 -18.18 9.85
N GLY A 22 3.31 -17.52 10.09
CA GLY A 22 3.16 -16.60 11.20
C GLY A 22 2.96 -17.32 12.54
N GLU A 23 3.31 -16.67 13.65
CA GLU A 23 3.19 -17.23 15.01
C GLU A 23 1.83 -16.98 15.66
N LEU A 24 1.04 -16.01 15.16
CA LEU A 24 -0.22 -15.60 15.79
C LEU A 24 -1.44 -16.26 15.14
N THR A 25 -2.44 -16.58 15.96
CA THR A 25 -3.73 -17.07 15.46
C THR A 25 -4.55 -15.93 14.85
N PRO A 26 -5.52 -16.22 13.95
CA PRO A 26 -6.47 -15.22 13.44
C PRO A 26 -7.19 -14.45 14.55
N GLU A 27 -7.56 -15.11 15.66
CA GLU A 27 -8.14 -14.48 16.83
C GLU A 27 -7.24 -13.40 17.42
N ARG A 28 -5.98 -13.73 17.63
CA ARG A 28 -5.01 -12.80 18.20
C ARG A 28 -4.71 -11.65 17.26
N LEU A 29 -4.50 -11.92 15.97
CA LEU A 29 -4.28 -10.89 14.95
C LEU A 29 -5.47 -9.93 14.84
N ALA A 30 -6.71 -10.45 14.90
CA ALA A 30 -7.90 -9.60 14.88
C ALA A 30 -8.01 -8.72 16.14
N ALA A 31 -7.62 -9.24 17.31
CA ALA A 31 -7.56 -8.46 18.54
C ALA A 31 -6.48 -7.37 18.47
N ASP A 32 -5.29 -7.71 17.97
CA ASP A 32 -4.18 -6.78 17.79
C ASP A 32 -4.50 -5.72 16.74
N ALA A 33 -5.19 -6.08 15.63
CA ALA A 33 -5.66 -5.13 14.61
C ALA A 33 -6.61 -4.07 15.21
N ARG A 34 -7.57 -4.51 16.02
CA ARG A 34 -8.49 -3.61 16.74
C ARG A 34 -7.74 -2.69 17.72
N ALA A 35 -6.79 -3.25 18.47
CA ALA A 35 -5.96 -2.49 19.40
C ALA A 35 -5.07 -1.46 18.69
N ALA A 36 -4.60 -1.76 17.49
CA ALA A 36 -3.84 -0.86 16.63
C ALA A 36 -4.73 0.18 15.89
N GLY A 37 -6.06 0.08 16.01
CA GLY A 37 -7.01 0.99 15.34
C GLY A 37 -7.15 0.74 13.85
N LEU A 38 -6.92 -0.49 13.39
CA LEU A 38 -7.18 -0.86 12.00
C LEU A 38 -8.68 -1.05 11.77
N ASP A 39 -9.16 -0.59 10.63
CA ASP A 39 -10.53 -0.80 10.13
C ASP A 39 -10.63 -2.07 9.30
N PHE A 40 -9.54 -2.48 8.67
CA PHE A 40 -9.47 -3.73 7.90
C PHE A 40 -8.08 -4.38 8.00
N LEU A 41 -8.02 -5.66 7.69
CA LEU A 41 -6.78 -6.38 7.39
C LEU A 41 -7.02 -7.37 6.23
N ALA A 42 -5.96 -7.68 5.48
CA ALA A 42 -5.99 -8.75 4.49
C ALA A 42 -5.34 -10.00 5.08
N THR A 43 -6.00 -11.15 4.93
CA THR A 43 -5.33 -12.44 5.17
C THR A 43 -4.58 -12.83 3.91
N THR A 44 -3.26 -12.99 4.00
CA THR A 44 -2.38 -13.23 2.86
C THR A 44 -1.42 -14.38 3.11
N GLU A 45 -1.96 -15.48 3.59
CA GLU A 45 -1.18 -16.69 3.84
C GLU A 45 -0.50 -17.21 2.57
N HIS A 46 0.65 -17.83 2.71
CA HIS A 46 1.38 -18.43 1.58
C HIS A 46 0.59 -19.58 0.95
N ASN A 47 0.24 -19.41 -0.34
CA ASN A 47 -0.24 -20.48 -1.23
C ASN A 47 -1.35 -21.36 -0.64
N SER A 48 -2.25 -20.77 0.16
CA SER A 48 -3.30 -21.55 0.83
C SER A 48 -4.59 -20.74 1.05
N PRO A 49 -5.76 -21.26 0.64
CA PRO A 49 -7.06 -20.70 0.97
C PRO A 49 -7.62 -21.23 2.30
N ALA A 50 -6.91 -22.14 2.97
CA ALA A 50 -7.39 -22.81 4.18
C ALA A 50 -7.80 -21.83 5.30
N PRO A 51 -7.12 -20.69 5.52
CA PRO A 51 -7.49 -19.74 6.56
C PRO A 51 -8.76 -18.94 6.28
N HIS A 52 -9.26 -18.88 5.05
CA HIS A 52 -10.42 -18.04 4.73
C HIS A 52 -11.61 -18.29 5.66
N GLY A 53 -11.90 -19.57 5.98
CA GLY A 53 -12.95 -19.94 6.93
C GLY A 53 -12.61 -19.60 8.38
N ALA A 54 -11.32 -19.65 8.75
CA ALA A 54 -10.87 -19.41 10.12
C ALA A 54 -11.02 -17.93 10.53
N TRP A 55 -11.01 -17.00 9.59
CA TRP A 55 -11.17 -15.58 9.86
C TRP A 55 -12.61 -15.13 10.02
N SER A 56 -13.59 -15.92 9.54
CA SER A 56 -15.01 -15.56 9.57
C SER A 56 -15.55 -15.16 10.96
N PRO A 57 -15.17 -15.81 12.07
CA PRO A 57 -15.65 -15.44 13.40
C PRO A 57 -15.15 -14.08 13.90
N TYR A 58 -14.07 -13.57 13.33
CA TYR A 58 -13.39 -12.36 13.78
C TYR A 58 -13.68 -11.14 12.92
N ALA A 59 -14.28 -11.33 11.73
CA ALA A 59 -14.77 -10.25 10.90
C ALA A 59 -16.07 -9.65 11.48
N GLY A 60 -16.20 -8.33 11.43
CA GLY A 60 -17.36 -7.63 11.98
C GLY A 60 -17.52 -6.23 11.43
N ASP A 61 -18.44 -5.47 12.04
CA ASP A 61 -18.69 -4.08 11.65
C ASP A 61 -17.52 -3.15 12.03
N ASP A 62 -16.66 -3.58 12.93
CA ASP A 62 -15.50 -2.86 13.46
C ASP A 62 -14.19 -3.27 12.79
N LEU A 63 -14.14 -4.44 12.14
CA LEU A 63 -12.96 -4.94 11.44
C LEU A 63 -13.37 -5.73 10.18
N LEU A 64 -13.08 -5.18 9.01
CA LEU A 64 -13.23 -5.88 7.75
C LEU A 64 -12.05 -6.84 7.54
N VAL A 65 -12.31 -8.11 7.24
CA VAL A 65 -11.30 -9.06 6.76
C VAL A 65 -11.41 -9.19 5.25
N VAL A 66 -10.35 -8.78 4.55
CA VAL A 66 -10.20 -8.96 3.10
C VAL A 66 -9.54 -10.30 2.86
N LEU A 67 -10.24 -11.23 2.20
CA LEU A 67 -9.67 -12.53 1.86
C LEU A 67 -8.64 -12.37 0.75
N GLY A 68 -7.49 -12.98 0.91
CA GLY A 68 -6.39 -12.90 -0.04
C GLY A 68 -5.43 -14.08 0.10
N GLU A 69 -4.36 -13.99 -0.64
CA GLU A 69 -3.27 -14.96 -0.68
C GLU A 69 -1.98 -14.23 -1.04
N GLU A 70 -0.87 -14.55 -0.38
CA GLU A 70 0.44 -14.27 -0.93
C GLU A 70 0.84 -15.42 -1.84
N VAL A 71 0.76 -15.15 -3.15
CA VAL A 71 1.12 -16.09 -4.20
C VAL A 71 2.64 -16.15 -4.28
N THR A 72 3.22 -17.12 -3.56
CA THR A 72 4.65 -17.32 -3.38
C THR A 72 5.19 -18.19 -4.49
N THR A 73 5.66 -17.56 -5.57
CA THR A 73 6.19 -18.26 -6.74
C THR A 73 7.69 -18.50 -6.64
N ARG A 74 8.28 -19.17 -7.65
CA ARG A 74 9.73 -19.40 -7.70
C ARG A 74 10.57 -18.15 -7.99
N THR A 75 9.96 -17.02 -8.42
CA THR A 75 10.68 -15.82 -8.87
C THR A 75 10.01 -14.51 -8.45
N GLY A 76 9.53 -14.47 -7.25
CA GLY A 76 8.88 -13.31 -6.64
C GLY A 76 7.51 -13.65 -6.09
N HIS A 77 7.06 -12.83 -5.15
CA HIS A 77 5.77 -12.98 -4.49
C HIS A 77 4.83 -11.86 -4.90
N TRP A 78 3.54 -12.12 -4.84
CA TRP A 78 2.53 -11.09 -5.09
C TRP A 78 1.25 -11.36 -4.30
N LEU A 79 0.58 -10.29 -3.90
CA LEU A 79 -0.66 -10.40 -3.15
C LEU A 79 -1.85 -10.45 -4.11
N ALA A 80 -2.68 -11.46 -3.94
CA ALA A 80 -4.00 -11.57 -4.54
C ALA A 80 -5.03 -11.16 -3.48
N LEU A 81 -5.57 -9.95 -3.54
CA LEU A 81 -6.51 -9.42 -2.55
C LEU A 81 -7.95 -9.45 -3.07
N GLY A 82 -8.90 -9.79 -2.21
CA GLY A 82 -10.33 -9.83 -2.56
C GLY A 82 -10.75 -11.13 -3.22
N LEU A 83 -10.12 -12.23 -2.87
CA LEU A 83 -10.49 -13.57 -3.32
C LEU A 83 -11.86 -14.00 -2.77
N ARG A 84 -12.50 -14.95 -3.45
CA ARG A 84 -13.70 -15.62 -2.94
C ARG A 84 -13.30 -16.62 -1.85
N PRO A 85 -14.19 -16.92 -0.89
CA PRO A 85 -13.93 -17.97 0.10
C PRO A 85 -13.53 -19.28 -0.58
N GLY A 86 -12.37 -19.83 -0.16
CA GLY A 86 -11.83 -21.08 -0.70
C GLY A 86 -11.16 -20.97 -2.09
N GLN A 87 -11.10 -19.79 -2.70
CA GLN A 87 -10.38 -19.60 -3.94
C GLN A 87 -8.87 -19.67 -3.69
N LEU A 88 -8.18 -20.49 -4.46
CA LEU A 88 -6.73 -20.64 -4.50
C LEU A 88 -6.21 -20.11 -5.82
N VAL A 89 -5.11 -19.39 -5.79
CA VAL A 89 -4.35 -18.96 -6.96
C VAL A 89 -3.18 -19.92 -7.16
N ASP A 90 -2.97 -20.41 -8.39
CA ASP A 90 -1.85 -21.30 -8.67
C ASP A 90 -0.51 -20.54 -8.58
N TRP A 91 0.47 -21.13 -7.91
CA TRP A 91 1.76 -20.52 -7.57
C TRP A 91 2.98 -21.29 -8.13
N ASP A 92 2.81 -22.54 -8.57
CA ASP A 92 3.95 -23.37 -9.03
C ASP A 92 4.43 -22.96 -10.41
N TYR A 93 4.99 -21.76 -10.49
CA TYR A 93 5.59 -21.20 -11.70
C TYR A 93 6.69 -20.17 -11.38
N GLY A 94 7.46 -19.79 -12.39
CA GLY A 94 8.42 -18.70 -12.38
C GLY A 94 8.24 -17.77 -13.57
N VAL A 95 9.01 -16.71 -13.65
CA VAL A 95 8.92 -15.68 -14.69
C VAL A 95 9.01 -16.22 -16.10
N GLY A 96 9.76 -17.32 -16.33
CA GLY A 96 9.92 -17.93 -17.67
C GLY A 96 8.72 -18.77 -18.14
N ASP A 97 7.74 -19.03 -17.27
CA ASP A 97 6.66 -19.99 -17.56
C ASP A 97 5.46 -19.34 -18.26
N GLY A 98 5.40 -17.99 -18.35
CA GLY A 98 4.31 -17.25 -19.00
C GLY A 98 2.94 -17.48 -18.36
N ARG A 99 2.90 -17.78 -17.04
CA ARG A 99 1.66 -18.15 -16.35
C ARG A 99 1.09 -17.02 -15.49
N VAL A 100 1.92 -16.06 -15.11
CA VAL A 100 1.53 -14.98 -14.17
C VAL A 100 0.37 -14.15 -14.70
N GLU A 101 0.36 -13.81 -15.98
CA GLU A 101 -0.68 -12.99 -16.61
C GLU A 101 -2.06 -13.66 -16.47
N ARG A 102 -2.14 -14.97 -16.68
CA ARG A 102 -3.38 -15.72 -16.53
C ARG A 102 -3.87 -15.71 -15.08
N GLN A 103 -2.98 -15.87 -14.12
CA GLN A 103 -3.34 -15.87 -12.70
C GLN A 103 -3.82 -14.48 -12.25
N VAL A 104 -3.14 -13.43 -12.67
CA VAL A 104 -3.54 -12.04 -12.43
C VAL A 104 -4.93 -11.75 -13.03
N ASP A 105 -5.18 -12.20 -14.27
CA ASP A 105 -6.48 -12.02 -14.91
C ASP A 105 -7.60 -12.80 -14.22
N GLU A 106 -7.32 -13.98 -13.66
CA GLU A 106 -8.27 -14.74 -12.86
C GLU A 106 -8.67 -14.00 -11.57
N VAL A 107 -7.70 -13.41 -10.86
CA VAL A 107 -7.96 -12.58 -9.68
C VAL A 107 -8.78 -11.33 -10.04
N ARG A 108 -8.41 -10.64 -11.11
CA ARG A 108 -9.13 -9.43 -11.58
C ARG A 108 -10.56 -9.74 -12.01
N ARG A 109 -10.80 -10.89 -12.62
CA ARG A 109 -12.14 -11.31 -13.08
C ARG A 109 -13.15 -11.44 -11.94
N VAL A 110 -12.68 -11.70 -10.72
CA VAL A 110 -13.54 -11.72 -9.54
C VAL A 110 -13.57 -10.39 -8.78
N GLY A 111 -12.93 -9.35 -9.31
CA GLY A 111 -12.85 -8.00 -8.71
C GLY A 111 -11.66 -7.79 -7.79
N GLY A 112 -10.76 -8.79 -7.69
CA GLY A 112 -9.57 -8.74 -6.85
C GLY A 112 -8.50 -7.76 -7.34
N LEU A 113 -7.55 -7.47 -6.48
CA LEU A 113 -6.40 -6.58 -6.70
C LEU A 113 -5.11 -7.40 -6.64
N CYS A 114 -4.21 -7.19 -7.60
CA CYS A 114 -2.91 -7.84 -7.65
C CYS A 114 -1.79 -6.85 -7.31
N VAL A 115 -1.01 -7.14 -6.27
CA VAL A 115 0.07 -6.28 -5.78
C VAL A 115 1.41 -7.01 -5.89
N ALA A 116 2.41 -6.42 -6.53
CA ALA A 116 3.78 -6.93 -6.47
C ALA A 116 4.30 -6.78 -5.04
N ALA A 117 4.52 -7.89 -4.33
CA ALA A 117 4.91 -7.89 -2.92
C ALA A 117 6.42 -7.68 -2.78
N HIS A 118 6.83 -6.87 -1.78
CA HIS A 118 8.23 -6.65 -1.36
C HIS A 118 9.28 -6.89 -2.47
N PRO A 119 9.24 -6.14 -3.60
CA PRO A 119 9.94 -6.51 -4.85
C PRO A 119 11.46 -6.65 -4.71
N HIS A 120 12.04 -6.02 -3.71
CA HIS A 120 13.47 -6.08 -3.38
C HIS A 120 13.77 -6.94 -2.15
N ALA A 121 12.99 -8.02 -1.91
CA ALA A 121 13.34 -9.02 -0.92
C ALA A 121 14.69 -9.66 -1.27
N PRO A 122 15.65 -9.79 -0.32
CA PRO A 122 17.04 -10.12 -0.60
C PRO A 122 17.30 -11.63 -0.69
N TYR A 123 16.32 -12.42 -1.09
CA TYR A 123 16.44 -13.88 -1.25
C TYR A 123 15.87 -14.34 -2.60
N PRO A 124 16.39 -15.43 -3.19
CA PRO A 124 16.13 -15.79 -4.61
C PRO A 124 14.68 -15.97 -4.99
N THR A 125 13.85 -16.54 -4.11
CA THR A 125 12.42 -16.75 -4.35
C THR A 125 11.58 -15.51 -4.05
N GLY A 126 12.05 -14.60 -3.20
CA GLY A 126 11.34 -13.38 -2.83
C GLY A 126 11.58 -12.21 -3.77
N THR A 127 12.78 -12.12 -4.37
CA THR A 127 13.09 -11.04 -5.33
C THR A 127 12.13 -11.09 -6.51
N PHE A 128 11.37 -10.02 -6.71
CA PHE A 128 10.36 -9.93 -7.74
C PHE A 128 10.98 -9.77 -9.13
N ARG A 129 10.68 -10.69 -10.05
CA ARG A 129 11.26 -10.72 -11.40
C ARG A 129 10.23 -10.58 -12.52
N TYR A 130 8.94 -10.47 -12.20
CA TYR A 130 7.91 -10.28 -13.20
C TYR A 130 7.85 -8.82 -13.66
N PRO A 131 7.40 -8.54 -14.90
CA PRO A 131 7.10 -7.19 -15.34
C PRO A 131 5.97 -6.60 -14.48
N TYR A 132 6.17 -5.39 -13.97
CA TYR A 132 5.14 -4.72 -13.15
C TYR A 132 3.86 -4.39 -13.93
N ASP A 133 3.92 -4.37 -15.27
CA ASP A 133 2.78 -4.03 -16.14
C ASP A 133 1.57 -4.93 -15.93
N GLY A 134 1.80 -6.15 -15.49
CA GLY A 134 0.77 -7.10 -15.10
C GLY A 134 0.03 -6.73 -13.81
N PHE A 135 0.61 -5.92 -12.92
CA PHE A 135 0.09 -5.71 -11.57
C PHE A 135 -0.67 -4.39 -11.40
N ASP A 136 -1.58 -4.34 -10.42
CA ASP A 136 -2.40 -3.16 -10.14
C ASP A 136 -1.69 -2.17 -9.24
N ALA A 137 -0.83 -2.65 -8.33
CA ALA A 137 -0.08 -1.87 -7.34
C ALA A 137 1.27 -2.51 -7.03
N VAL A 138 2.12 -1.81 -6.28
CA VAL A 138 3.42 -2.28 -5.80
C VAL A 138 3.49 -2.06 -4.29
N GLU A 139 3.94 -3.05 -3.55
CA GLU A 139 4.25 -2.90 -2.13
C GLU A 139 5.62 -2.23 -2.00
N VAL A 140 5.61 -0.91 -1.81
CA VAL A 140 6.82 -0.10 -1.70
C VAL A 140 7.39 -0.13 -0.28
N TRP A 141 6.53 -0.41 0.70
CA TRP A 141 6.93 -0.46 2.10
C TRP A 141 6.43 -1.77 2.74
N ASN A 142 7.37 -2.68 2.98
CA ASN A 142 7.12 -3.97 3.62
C ASN A 142 7.86 -4.03 4.96
N GLY A 143 7.14 -4.32 6.04
CA GLY A 143 7.69 -4.46 7.38
C GLY A 143 8.44 -3.24 7.89
N ALA A 144 9.46 -3.44 8.71
CA ALA A 144 10.29 -2.35 9.20
C ALA A 144 10.92 -1.59 8.03
N TRP A 145 10.95 -0.23 8.07
CA TRP A 145 11.56 0.56 6.99
C TRP A 145 13.02 0.16 6.73
N SER A 146 13.76 -0.13 7.76
CA SER A 146 15.10 -0.71 7.72
C SER A 146 15.31 -1.59 8.94
N SER A 147 15.99 -2.70 8.76
CA SER A 147 16.26 -3.71 9.80
C SER A 147 17.57 -4.43 9.47
N ASP A 148 18.19 -5.02 10.47
CA ASP A 148 19.42 -5.84 10.33
C ASP A 148 19.08 -7.31 10.03
N VAL A 149 17.79 -7.69 9.93
CA VAL A 149 17.44 -9.06 9.61
C VAL A 149 17.71 -9.37 8.14
N PRO A 150 18.30 -10.54 7.82
CA PRO A 150 18.80 -10.83 6.48
C PRO A 150 17.71 -11.00 5.40
N TRP A 151 16.45 -11.16 5.79
CA TRP A 151 15.31 -11.27 4.87
C TRP A 151 14.53 -9.97 4.70
N GLN A 152 14.89 -8.89 5.42
CA GLN A 152 14.22 -7.60 5.30
C GLN A 152 14.32 -7.07 3.86
N ALA A 153 13.18 -6.76 3.26
CA ALA A 153 13.11 -6.14 1.95
C ALA A 153 13.78 -4.75 1.93
N ASP A 154 14.44 -4.42 0.83
CA ASP A 154 15.03 -3.10 0.62
C ASP A 154 13.94 -2.10 0.19
N ASN A 155 13.30 -1.48 1.17
CA ASN A 155 12.25 -0.48 0.96
C ASN A 155 12.76 0.79 0.26
N GLU A 156 14.04 1.16 0.45
CA GLU A 156 14.63 2.31 -0.26
C GLU A 156 14.81 2.00 -1.76
N ALA A 157 15.21 0.79 -2.11
CA ALA A 157 15.29 0.36 -3.51
C ALA A 157 13.91 0.31 -4.16
N ALA A 158 12.90 -0.25 -3.46
CA ALA A 158 11.50 -0.29 -3.92
C ALA A 158 10.95 1.13 -4.15
N LEU A 159 11.18 2.05 -3.20
CA LEU A 159 10.80 3.44 -3.31
C LEU A 159 11.47 4.13 -4.51
N ALA A 160 12.77 3.91 -4.70
CA ALA A 160 13.53 4.53 -5.79
C ALA A 160 13.06 4.01 -7.16
N GLU A 161 12.77 2.73 -7.29
CA GLU A 161 12.23 2.14 -8.53
C GLU A 161 10.82 2.67 -8.83
N TRP A 162 9.92 2.66 -7.84
CA TRP A 162 8.58 3.19 -7.97
C TRP A 162 8.57 4.69 -8.32
N ALA A 163 9.42 5.51 -7.68
CA ALA A 163 9.55 6.93 -7.98
C ALA A 163 9.99 7.19 -9.42
N ARG A 164 10.92 6.40 -9.95
CA ARG A 164 11.35 6.48 -11.36
C ARG A 164 10.22 6.13 -12.33
N ALA A 165 9.41 5.10 -12.00
CA ALA A 165 8.25 4.74 -12.80
C ALA A 165 7.20 5.87 -12.83
N LEU A 166 6.89 6.50 -11.67
CA LEU A 166 5.98 7.65 -11.62
C LEU A 166 6.46 8.81 -12.50
N ALA A 167 7.77 9.11 -12.42
CA ALA A 167 8.38 10.20 -13.20
C ALA A 167 8.36 9.94 -14.71
N ALA A 168 8.41 8.67 -15.12
CA ALA A 168 8.31 8.29 -16.53
C ALA A 168 6.87 8.30 -17.05
N ASP A 169 5.93 7.77 -16.24
CA ASP A 169 4.58 7.46 -16.71
C ASP A 169 3.65 8.67 -16.64
N ILE A 170 3.66 9.43 -15.53
CA ILE A 170 2.65 10.47 -15.25
C ILE A 170 2.75 11.66 -16.22
N PRO A 171 3.94 12.23 -16.53
CA PRO A 171 4.04 13.38 -17.42
C PRO A 171 3.51 13.12 -18.82
N GLY A 172 3.63 11.88 -19.31
CA GLY A 172 3.11 11.42 -20.61
C GLY A 172 1.63 11.03 -20.60
N GLY A 173 0.93 11.16 -19.47
CA GLY A 173 -0.46 10.70 -19.32
C GLY A 173 -0.59 9.18 -19.24
N GLY A 174 0.51 8.46 -19.00
CA GLY A 174 0.56 7.01 -18.86
C GLY A 174 -0.13 6.52 -17.59
N ARG A 175 -0.38 5.22 -17.55
CA ARG A 175 -0.90 4.54 -16.36
C ARG A 175 0.24 4.37 -15.36
N TRP A 176 0.08 4.91 -14.18
CA TRP A 176 0.99 4.68 -13.05
C TRP A 176 0.43 3.65 -12.08
N ARG A 177 1.28 3.04 -11.26
CA ARG A 177 0.91 2.03 -10.27
C ARG A 177 0.96 2.63 -8.88
N PRO A 178 -0.11 2.49 -8.08
CA PRO A 178 -0.12 2.89 -6.68
C PRO A 178 0.89 2.13 -5.84
N ALA A 179 1.46 2.84 -4.85
CA ALA A 179 2.19 2.22 -3.76
C ALA A 179 1.20 1.75 -2.68
N THR A 180 1.48 0.57 -2.13
CA THR A 180 0.88 0.05 -0.89
C THR A 180 1.99 -0.23 0.12
N GLY A 181 1.58 -0.44 1.38
CA GLY A 181 2.46 -0.96 2.43
C GLY A 181 1.69 -1.93 3.30
N GLY A 182 2.41 -2.92 3.79
CA GLY A 182 1.93 -3.94 4.70
C GLY A 182 2.99 -4.33 5.71
N SER A 183 2.55 -4.84 6.86
CA SER A 183 3.50 -5.21 7.92
C SER A 183 4.26 -6.49 7.61
N ASP A 184 3.69 -7.35 6.76
CA ASP A 184 4.20 -8.70 6.55
C ASP A 184 4.40 -9.42 7.88
N ALA A 185 3.38 -9.27 8.76
CA ALA A 185 3.47 -9.67 10.15
C ALA A 185 3.53 -11.18 10.29
N HIS A 186 4.61 -11.69 10.84
CA HIS A 186 4.83 -13.08 11.23
C HIS A 186 4.93 -13.25 12.75
N LEU A 187 5.39 -12.20 13.44
CA LEU A 187 5.72 -12.22 14.88
C LEU A 187 4.86 -11.24 15.67
N PRO A 188 4.67 -11.47 16.99
CA PRO A 188 4.02 -10.50 17.86
C PRO A 188 4.60 -9.09 17.75
N GLY A 189 3.74 -8.06 17.64
CA GLY A 189 4.14 -6.66 17.60
C GLY A 189 4.52 -6.13 16.22
N GLN A 190 4.46 -6.92 15.16
CA GLN A 190 4.72 -6.46 13.79
C GLN A 190 3.48 -5.87 13.11
N LEU A 191 2.29 -6.37 13.43
CA LEU A 191 1.03 -5.96 12.78
C LEU A 191 0.84 -4.44 12.82
N ALA A 192 0.37 -3.87 11.70
CA ALA A 192 0.15 -2.44 11.50
C ALA A 192 1.44 -1.57 11.44
N HIS A 193 2.61 -2.17 11.33
CA HIS A 193 3.89 -1.49 11.24
C HIS A 193 4.72 -1.92 10.00
N PRO A 194 4.43 -1.31 8.79
CA PRO A 194 3.49 -0.23 8.49
C PRO A 194 2.06 -0.73 8.21
N HIS A 195 1.18 0.24 7.91
CA HIS A 195 -0.13 -0.02 7.36
C HIS A 195 -0.52 0.99 6.28
N THR A 196 -1.46 0.64 5.43
CA THR A 196 -2.00 1.51 4.38
C THR A 196 -3.28 2.21 4.86
N VAL A 197 -3.36 3.51 4.61
CA VAL A 197 -4.56 4.33 4.86
C VAL A 197 -5.22 4.63 3.52
N VAL A 198 -6.42 4.11 3.28
CA VAL A 198 -7.12 4.19 1.99
C VAL A 198 -8.41 4.99 2.10
N ARG A 199 -8.68 5.83 1.11
CA ARG A 199 -9.97 6.52 0.98
C ARG A 199 -10.92 5.67 0.16
N ALA A 200 -11.99 5.23 0.78
CA ALA A 200 -13.02 4.40 0.17
C ALA A 200 -14.42 4.98 0.39
N GLU A 201 -15.37 4.59 -0.47
CA GLU A 201 -16.75 5.05 -0.38
C GLU A 201 -17.53 4.36 0.75
N ASP A 202 -17.01 3.21 1.22
CA ASP A 202 -17.56 2.44 2.34
C ASP A 202 -16.49 1.45 2.85
N LEU A 203 -16.66 0.88 4.04
CA LEU A 203 -15.82 -0.20 4.57
C LEU A 203 -16.32 -1.55 4.03
N THR A 204 -16.05 -1.81 2.77
CA THR A 204 -16.29 -3.09 2.09
C THR A 204 -15.08 -3.49 1.28
N THR A 205 -14.86 -4.78 1.06
CA THR A 205 -13.76 -5.29 0.24
C THR A 205 -13.70 -4.56 -1.12
N ALA A 206 -14.83 -4.47 -1.83
CA ALA A 206 -14.87 -3.84 -3.14
C ALA A 206 -14.49 -2.35 -3.11
N ALA A 207 -14.97 -1.59 -2.11
CA ALA A 207 -14.67 -0.17 -1.98
C ALA A 207 -13.22 0.09 -1.58
N VAL A 208 -12.67 -0.72 -0.65
CA VAL A 208 -11.25 -0.66 -0.23
C VAL A 208 -10.35 -0.96 -1.43
N LEU A 209 -10.55 -2.07 -2.14
CA LEU A 209 -9.76 -2.42 -3.32
C LEU A 209 -9.87 -1.38 -4.45
N SER A 210 -11.06 -0.78 -4.64
CA SER A 210 -11.23 0.33 -5.58
C SER A 210 -10.40 1.56 -5.18
N GLY A 211 -10.35 1.88 -3.89
CA GLY A 211 -9.51 2.96 -3.35
C GLY A 211 -8.02 2.72 -3.58
N LEU A 212 -7.55 1.50 -3.26
CA LEU A 212 -6.16 1.08 -3.47
C LEU A 212 -5.78 1.12 -4.96
N ARG A 213 -6.63 0.55 -5.84
CA ARG A 213 -6.40 0.54 -7.30
C ARG A 213 -6.32 1.96 -7.89
N ALA A 214 -7.09 2.89 -7.34
CA ALA A 214 -7.07 4.30 -7.76
C ALA A 214 -5.91 5.10 -7.14
N GLY A 215 -5.10 4.51 -6.26
CA GLY A 215 -4.03 5.21 -5.55
C GLY A 215 -4.54 6.21 -4.51
N ARG A 216 -5.81 6.15 -4.13
CA ARG A 216 -6.37 7.00 -3.08
C ARG A 216 -5.94 6.48 -1.71
N SER A 217 -4.62 6.38 -1.53
CA SER A 217 -4.01 5.82 -0.33
C SER A 217 -2.64 6.41 -0.03
N TRP A 218 -2.24 6.29 1.21
CA TRP A 218 -0.92 6.60 1.71
C TRP A 218 -0.52 5.57 2.76
N ILE A 219 0.78 5.48 3.08
CA ILE A 219 1.34 4.46 3.98
C ILE A 219 1.81 5.16 5.25
N ALA A 220 1.48 4.61 6.41
CA ALA A 220 1.84 5.11 7.72
C ALA A 220 2.71 4.12 8.50
N ALA A 221 3.74 4.61 9.18
CA ALA A 221 4.57 3.81 10.08
C ALA A 221 3.79 3.25 11.27
N SER A 222 2.77 3.99 11.74
CA SER A 222 1.92 3.62 12.88
C SER A 222 0.65 4.47 12.91
N ALA A 223 -0.32 4.09 13.73
CA ALA A 223 -1.56 4.83 13.92
C ALA A 223 -1.37 6.25 14.50
N ALA A 224 -0.23 6.55 15.10
CA ALA A 224 0.08 7.90 15.61
C ALA A 224 0.38 8.92 14.49
N VAL A 225 0.72 8.44 13.28
CA VAL A 225 1.03 9.32 12.14
C VAL A 225 -0.24 9.69 11.41
N GLU A 226 -0.44 11.02 11.26
CA GLU A 226 -1.54 11.60 10.48
C GLU A 226 -0.97 12.46 9.36
N LEU A 227 -1.56 12.34 8.17
CA LEU A 227 -1.13 13.06 6.99
C LEU A 227 -2.32 13.48 6.14
N THR A 228 -2.33 14.73 5.69
CA THR A 228 -3.23 15.21 4.65
C THR A 228 -2.44 15.87 3.54
N VAL A 229 -2.82 15.60 2.29
CA VAL A 229 -2.26 16.25 1.11
C VAL A 229 -3.41 16.64 0.19
N SER A 230 -3.39 17.89 -0.26
CA SER A 230 -4.31 18.38 -1.28
C SER A 230 -3.59 19.34 -2.22
N ALA A 231 -4.10 19.44 -3.43
CA ALA A 231 -3.68 20.47 -4.39
C ALA A 231 -4.92 21.24 -4.86
N GLU A 232 -4.76 22.52 -5.11
CA GLU A 232 -5.82 23.44 -5.56
C GLU A 232 -5.33 24.29 -6.74
N ALA A 233 -6.13 24.39 -7.78
CA ALA A 233 -5.90 25.28 -8.91
C ALA A 233 -7.24 25.69 -9.52
N SER A 234 -7.39 26.96 -9.89
CA SER A 234 -8.59 27.49 -10.58
C SER A 234 -9.92 27.14 -9.88
N GLY A 235 -9.92 27.18 -8.53
CA GLY A 235 -11.10 26.90 -7.71
C GLY A 235 -11.50 25.41 -7.64
N ARG A 236 -10.67 24.51 -8.15
CA ARG A 236 -10.83 23.04 -8.03
C ARG A 236 -9.77 22.46 -7.11
N ALA A 237 -10.08 21.39 -6.44
CA ALA A 237 -9.15 20.69 -5.54
C ALA A 237 -9.10 19.19 -5.84
N ALA A 238 -7.95 18.58 -5.58
CA ALA A 238 -7.74 17.14 -5.62
C ALA A 238 -6.87 16.70 -4.44
N GLY A 239 -7.09 15.46 -3.98
CA GLY A 239 -6.31 14.81 -2.94
C GLY A 239 -5.43 13.69 -3.47
N ILE A 240 -4.86 12.91 -2.55
CA ILE A 240 -4.01 11.75 -2.85
C ILE A 240 -4.75 10.79 -3.80
N GLY A 241 -4.08 10.37 -4.89
CA GLY A 241 -4.61 9.47 -5.91
C GLY A 241 -5.61 10.11 -6.88
N GLU A 242 -5.87 11.39 -6.75
CA GLU A 242 -6.79 12.13 -7.63
C GLU A 242 -6.01 12.96 -8.67
N ARG A 243 -6.72 13.36 -9.72
CA ARG A 243 -6.19 14.21 -10.78
C ARG A 243 -6.82 15.61 -10.71
N LEU A 244 -5.97 16.63 -10.74
CA LEU A 244 -6.35 18.02 -10.86
C LEU A 244 -5.81 18.52 -12.21
N ALA A 245 -6.68 18.77 -13.19
CA ALA A 245 -6.25 19.44 -14.41
C ALA A 245 -5.96 20.92 -14.09
N ALA A 246 -4.70 21.25 -13.87
CA ALA A 246 -4.23 22.58 -13.58
C ALA A 246 -3.67 23.23 -14.86
N ASP A 247 -4.25 24.38 -15.24
CA ASP A 247 -3.72 25.23 -16.31
C ASP A 247 -2.74 26.25 -15.68
N GLY A 248 -1.54 25.78 -15.29
CA GLY A 248 -0.53 26.58 -14.59
C GLY A 248 -0.21 26.04 -13.19
N GLU A 249 0.17 26.94 -12.29
CA GLU A 249 0.57 26.55 -10.93
C GLU A 249 -0.61 26.06 -10.09
N ALA A 250 -0.37 24.99 -9.32
CA ALA A 250 -1.25 24.51 -8.27
C ALA A 250 -0.67 24.84 -6.89
N LEU A 251 -1.53 25.21 -5.94
CA LEU A 251 -1.17 25.33 -4.53
C LEU A 251 -1.31 23.98 -3.84
N VAL A 252 -0.20 23.41 -3.41
CA VAL A 252 -0.14 22.17 -2.65
C VAL A 252 -0.14 22.48 -1.16
N ARG A 253 -1.03 21.80 -0.41
CA ARG A 253 -1.07 21.88 1.06
C ARG A 253 -0.80 20.51 1.65
N VAL A 254 0.10 20.45 2.62
CA VAL A 254 0.41 19.23 3.38
C VAL A 254 0.34 19.54 4.87
N THR A 255 -0.32 18.68 5.63
CA THR A 255 -0.32 18.75 7.10
C THR A 255 0.09 17.40 7.66
N VAL A 256 1.02 17.41 8.62
CA VAL A 256 1.57 16.22 9.27
C VAL A 256 1.42 16.33 10.78
N ALA A 257 0.97 15.25 11.43
CA ALA A 257 0.98 15.10 12.87
C ALA A 257 1.61 13.76 13.30
N GLY A 258 1.98 13.62 14.57
CA GLY A 258 2.57 12.38 15.10
C GLY A 258 4.03 12.14 14.74
N VAL A 259 4.73 13.09 14.09
CA VAL A 259 6.15 12.98 13.68
C VAL A 259 6.95 14.16 14.25
N PRO A 260 7.24 14.19 15.55
CA PRO A 260 7.97 15.29 16.17
C PRO A 260 9.40 15.37 15.61
N GLY A 261 9.82 16.57 15.18
CA GLY A 261 11.14 16.79 14.57
C GLY A 261 11.35 16.13 13.21
N GLY A 262 10.28 15.61 12.62
CA GLY A 262 10.35 14.97 11.31
C GLY A 262 10.57 15.95 10.17
N THR A 263 10.94 15.40 9.02
CA THR A 263 11.15 16.16 7.78
C THR A 263 10.09 15.77 6.77
N VAL A 264 9.43 16.76 6.17
CA VAL A 264 8.53 16.62 5.02
C VAL A 264 9.31 16.94 3.77
N THR A 265 9.28 16.06 2.77
CA THR A 265 9.85 16.30 1.43
C THR A 265 8.75 16.10 0.39
N LEU A 266 8.51 17.10 -0.44
CA LEU A 266 7.64 17.01 -1.61
C LEU A 266 8.48 16.63 -2.83
N HIS A 267 7.99 15.62 -3.53
CA HIS A 267 8.63 15.08 -4.73
C HIS A 267 7.75 15.32 -5.95
N THR A 268 8.39 15.59 -7.06
CA THR A 268 7.80 15.75 -8.40
C THR A 268 8.42 14.74 -9.37
N GLU A 269 8.12 14.84 -10.65
CA GLU A 269 8.82 14.09 -11.71
C GLU A 269 10.32 14.40 -11.79
N GLN A 270 10.74 15.55 -11.26
CA GLN A 270 12.15 15.95 -11.22
C GLN A 270 12.87 15.48 -9.93
N GLY A 271 12.17 14.77 -9.05
CA GLY A 271 12.68 14.34 -7.76
C GLY A 271 12.28 15.25 -6.60
N PRO A 272 13.10 15.35 -5.52
CA PRO A 272 12.78 16.17 -4.36
C PRO A 272 12.81 17.67 -4.72
N ALA A 273 11.68 18.36 -4.53
CA ALA A 273 11.49 19.74 -4.95
C ALA A 273 11.34 20.72 -3.78
N HIS A 274 10.76 20.28 -2.66
CA HIS A 274 10.62 21.11 -1.46
C HIS A 274 10.87 20.29 -0.21
N ARG A 275 11.64 20.82 0.74
CA ARG A 275 11.97 20.12 2.01
C ARG A 275 11.85 21.08 3.19
N THR A 276 11.16 20.62 4.27
CA THR A 276 10.93 21.42 5.46
C THR A 276 10.72 20.55 6.70
N THR A 277 10.85 21.13 7.89
CA THR A 277 10.44 20.53 9.17
C THR A 277 9.13 21.13 9.71
N ALA A 278 8.50 22.01 8.94
CA ALA A 278 7.20 22.55 9.28
C ALA A 278 6.10 21.47 9.23
N LYS A 279 5.18 21.49 10.18
CA LYS A 279 4.05 20.55 10.23
C LYS A 279 2.98 20.86 9.20
N THR A 280 2.93 22.09 8.71
CA THR A 280 2.03 22.54 7.65
C THR A 280 2.88 23.20 6.57
N VAL A 281 2.66 22.77 5.33
CA VAL A 281 3.37 23.24 4.14
C VAL A 281 2.36 23.79 3.15
N GLU A 282 2.64 24.98 2.61
CA GLU A 282 2.01 25.51 1.42
C GLU A 282 3.10 25.74 0.38
N TRP A 283 2.89 25.19 -0.82
CA TRP A 283 3.89 25.25 -1.88
C TRP A 283 3.24 25.33 -3.25
N HIS A 284 3.67 26.26 -4.08
CA HIS A 284 3.21 26.43 -5.45
C HIS A 284 4.10 25.65 -6.41
N THR A 285 3.47 24.96 -7.38
CA THR A 285 4.18 24.17 -8.38
C THR A 285 3.38 24.02 -9.66
N ASP A 286 4.08 23.91 -10.79
CA ASP A 286 3.57 23.56 -12.11
C ASP A 286 3.97 22.15 -12.55
N ALA A 287 4.46 21.32 -11.62
CA ALA A 287 4.88 19.95 -11.84
C ALA A 287 3.73 19.06 -12.37
N ALA A 288 4.06 17.92 -12.96
CA ALA A 288 3.07 16.97 -13.44
C ALA A 288 2.34 16.26 -12.29
N PHE A 289 3.02 16.06 -11.17
CA PHE A 289 2.46 15.52 -9.94
C PHE A 289 3.21 15.98 -8.71
N VAL A 290 2.62 15.79 -7.55
CA VAL A 290 3.29 15.92 -6.25
C VAL A 290 2.95 14.72 -5.37
N ARG A 291 3.95 14.22 -4.65
CA ARG A 291 3.79 13.25 -3.55
C ARG A 291 4.62 13.68 -2.35
N ALA A 292 4.24 13.23 -1.17
CA ALA A 292 4.93 13.57 0.07
C ALA A 292 5.64 12.35 0.67
N GLU A 293 6.87 12.56 1.12
CA GLU A 293 7.60 11.69 2.03
C GLU A 293 7.77 12.41 3.37
N VAL A 294 7.48 11.72 4.46
CA VAL A 294 7.73 12.19 5.81
C VAL A 294 8.68 11.23 6.48
N ARG A 295 9.78 11.74 7.02
CA ARG A 295 10.77 10.91 7.71
C ARG A 295 10.93 11.37 9.15
N PHE A 296 11.14 10.41 10.04
CA PHE A 296 11.57 10.66 11.41
C PHE A 296 12.99 11.28 11.44
N PRO A 297 13.40 11.89 12.57
CA PRO A 297 14.77 12.43 12.71
C PRO A 297 15.90 11.41 12.50
N ASN A 298 15.62 10.11 12.71
CA ASN A 298 16.57 9.02 12.48
C ASN A 298 16.64 8.56 11.01
N GLY A 299 15.91 9.26 10.10
CA GLY A 299 15.88 8.97 8.67
C GLY A 299 14.89 7.88 8.23
N LYS A 300 14.31 7.09 9.16
CA LYS A 300 13.29 6.08 8.83
C LYS A 300 12.01 6.75 8.32
N MET A 301 11.31 6.08 7.41
CA MET A 301 10.04 6.57 6.87
C MET A 301 8.98 6.63 7.99
N ALA A 302 8.24 7.73 8.02
CA ALA A 302 7.07 7.93 8.88
C ALA A 302 5.77 7.87 8.07
N ALA A 303 5.75 8.46 6.88
CA ALA A 303 4.64 8.38 5.94
C ALA A 303 5.09 8.56 4.49
N LEU A 304 4.39 7.90 3.58
CA LEU A 304 4.60 7.97 2.13
C LEU A 304 3.25 8.06 1.42
N THR A 305 3.06 9.04 0.52
CA THR A 305 1.82 9.16 -0.24
C THR A 305 1.95 8.66 -1.67
N ASN A 306 0.84 8.19 -2.21
CA ASN A 306 0.62 8.19 -3.64
C ASN A 306 0.53 9.64 -4.17
N PRO A 307 0.74 9.87 -5.46
CA PRO A 307 0.74 11.22 -6.03
C PRO A 307 -0.65 11.86 -6.07
N VAL A 308 -0.69 13.18 -5.98
CA VAL A 308 -1.74 14.01 -6.56
C VAL A 308 -1.25 14.38 -7.95
N VAL A 309 -2.01 14.02 -9.00
CA VAL A 309 -1.66 14.28 -10.39
C VAL A 309 -2.18 15.66 -10.78
N LEU A 310 -1.32 16.54 -11.33
CA LEU A 310 -1.63 17.97 -11.58
C LEU A 310 -1.85 18.30 -13.07
N ARG A 311 -1.79 17.31 -13.96
CA ARG A 311 -1.99 17.46 -15.42
C ARG A 311 -2.94 16.43 -16.00
#